data_579316fd447ae3a572833f880d1a756d
#
_entry.id   579316fd447ae3a572833f880d1a756d
#
_cell.length_a   1.000
_cell.length_b   1.000
_cell.length_c   1.000
_cell.angle_alpha   90.00
_cell.angle_beta   90.00
_cell.angle_gamma   90.00
#
_symmetry.space_group_name_H-M   'P 1'
#
loop_
_entity.id
_entity.type
_entity.pdbx_description
1 polymer ?
#
loop_
_entity_poly.entity_id
_entity_poly.type
_entity_poly.pdbx_seq_one_letter_code
_entity_poly.pdbx_strand_id
1 'polypeptide(L)'
;MLKVITQDIISITKNFDNEFQNLNILVTGGAGFLGSWLCDVLTRLNANVLCLDNLSSGLAENISHLREKDNFTFINHDISTPYSPKCNIDIIFHFASRSSPLEFTKFPIQIVKANTLGTWVALGITKKYHATLLYASTSEIYGNPGNENVPTSENYYGNVNPIGKRSCYAESKRAGEAFAIAYLLQHDLNIRIVRIFNTYGPRMRPGAIYGRVIPNFITQALSSKDITIFGDGKQTRSFAYVTDEIRGFLKAAILKQCKGQVLNLGSNQEITILDLAQKIRELTNSKSPITFSPLPTDDPLRRCPDIRKAKALLNWIPEIDLETGLKNTIAWYKSTKNP
;
A
#
# COMPACT_ATOMS: atom_id res chain seq x y z
N MET A 1 8.59 18.44 -8.61
CA MET A 1 8.59 17.30 -7.63
C MET A 1 9.48 17.67 -6.46
N LEU A 2 9.04 17.40 -5.21
CA LEU A 2 9.82 17.74 -4.02
C LEU A 2 11.12 16.92 -3.96
N LYS A 3 12.21 17.56 -3.52
CA LYS A 3 13.57 16.96 -3.48
C LYS A 3 13.60 15.56 -2.82
N VAL A 4 12.85 15.36 -1.73
CA VAL A 4 12.76 14.06 -1.04
C VAL A 4 12.21 12.97 -1.94
N ILE A 5 11.06 13.20 -2.61
CA ILE A 5 10.45 12.21 -3.51
C ILE A 5 11.38 11.86 -4.66
N THR A 6 12.05 12.86 -5.24
CA THR A 6 12.99 12.63 -6.33
C THR A 6 14.18 11.76 -5.90
N GLN A 7 14.73 12.02 -4.71
CA GLN A 7 15.83 11.21 -4.15
C GLN A 7 15.39 9.78 -3.87
N ASP A 8 14.21 9.60 -3.29
CA ASP A 8 13.62 8.30 -3.00
C ASP A 8 13.38 7.48 -4.29
N ILE A 9 12.82 8.11 -5.34
CA ILE A 9 12.64 7.45 -6.65
C ILE A 9 13.99 7.03 -7.23
N ILE A 10 15.01 7.90 -7.19
CA ILE A 10 16.37 7.56 -7.65
C ILE A 10 16.93 6.37 -6.87
N SER A 11 16.74 6.34 -5.56
CA SER A 11 17.23 5.23 -4.72
C SER A 11 16.58 3.89 -5.09
N ILE A 12 15.28 3.90 -5.41
CA ILE A 12 14.58 2.69 -5.85
C ILE A 12 15.10 2.23 -7.21
N THR A 13 15.18 3.16 -8.19
CA THR A 13 15.50 2.81 -9.58
C THR A 13 16.92 2.27 -9.76
N LYS A 14 17.86 2.59 -8.87
CA LYS A 14 19.23 2.02 -8.87
C LYS A 14 19.28 0.50 -8.67
N ASN A 15 18.21 -0.11 -8.18
CA ASN A 15 18.13 -1.56 -7.96
C ASN A 15 17.61 -2.33 -9.18
N PHE A 16 17.28 -1.62 -10.26
CA PHE A 16 16.69 -2.19 -11.48
C PHE A 16 17.39 -1.59 -12.70
N ASP A 17 17.89 -2.45 -13.56
CA ASP A 17 18.55 -2.03 -14.81
C ASP A 17 17.52 -1.85 -15.93
N ASN A 18 17.30 -2.90 -16.73
CA ASN A 18 16.41 -2.85 -17.90
C ASN A 18 15.17 -3.73 -17.78
N GLU A 19 14.90 -4.28 -16.58
CA GLU A 19 13.83 -5.28 -16.37
C GLU A 19 12.43 -4.77 -16.69
N PHE A 20 12.22 -3.46 -16.63
CA PHE A 20 10.94 -2.81 -16.92
C PHE A 20 10.94 -2.02 -18.23
N GLN A 21 12.10 -1.89 -18.89
CA GLN A 21 12.23 -1.08 -20.10
C GLN A 21 11.32 -1.56 -21.22
N ASN A 22 10.55 -0.64 -21.81
CA ASN A 22 9.59 -0.88 -22.89
C ASN A 22 8.42 -1.83 -22.56
N LEU A 23 8.27 -2.29 -21.32
CA LEU A 23 7.10 -3.06 -20.91
C LEU A 23 5.86 -2.19 -20.81
N ASN A 24 4.71 -2.70 -21.25
CA ASN A 24 3.42 -2.07 -21.07
C ASN A 24 2.85 -2.49 -19.71
N ILE A 25 2.77 -1.57 -18.78
CA ILE A 25 2.43 -1.84 -17.39
C ILE A 25 1.15 -1.11 -17.00
N LEU A 26 0.14 -1.87 -16.58
CA LEU A 26 -1.11 -1.34 -16.05
C LEU A 26 -1.01 -1.21 -14.53
N VAL A 27 -1.16 0.02 -14.02
CA VAL A 27 -1.26 0.30 -12.58
C VAL A 27 -2.68 0.74 -12.28
N THR A 28 -3.48 -0.12 -11.64
CA THR A 28 -4.81 0.27 -11.17
C THR A 28 -4.73 0.90 -9.79
N GLY A 29 -5.50 1.96 -9.54
CA GLY A 29 -5.33 2.78 -8.34
C GLY A 29 -4.05 3.64 -8.40
N GLY A 30 -3.62 3.99 -9.63
CA GLY A 30 -2.34 4.66 -9.87
C GLY A 30 -2.24 6.11 -9.38
N ALA A 31 -3.37 6.78 -9.10
CA ALA A 31 -3.38 8.10 -8.47
C ALA A 31 -3.42 8.04 -6.93
N GLY A 32 -3.50 6.84 -6.34
CA GLY A 32 -3.44 6.59 -4.90
C GLY A 32 -2.03 6.75 -4.32
N PHE A 33 -1.88 6.48 -3.02
CA PHE A 33 -0.59 6.57 -2.32
C PHE A 33 0.46 5.67 -2.98
N LEU A 34 0.34 4.35 -2.88
CA LEU A 34 1.34 3.40 -3.41
C LEU A 34 1.36 3.37 -4.95
N GLY A 35 0.17 3.47 -5.58
CA GLY A 35 0.07 3.47 -7.04
C GLY A 35 0.83 4.61 -7.70
N SER A 36 0.80 5.81 -7.11
CA SER A 36 1.50 6.97 -7.67
C SER A 36 3.03 6.86 -7.55
N TRP A 37 3.54 6.21 -6.50
CA TRP A 37 4.96 5.86 -6.39
C TRP A 37 5.37 4.84 -7.45
N LEU A 38 4.54 3.80 -7.69
CA LEU A 38 4.78 2.84 -8.77
C LEU A 38 4.80 3.54 -10.14
N CYS A 39 3.83 4.43 -10.41
CA CYS A 39 3.80 5.19 -11.66
C CYS A 39 5.09 6.00 -11.88
N ASP A 40 5.58 6.71 -10.86
CA ASP A 40 6.82 7.47 -10.94
C ASP A 40 8.04 6.59 -11.24
N VAL A 41 8.18 5.51 -10.47
CA VAL A 41 9.34 4.62 -10.58
C VAL A 41 9.34 3.90 -11.93
N LEU A 42 8.21 3.35 -12.36
CA LEU A 42 8.07 2.64 -13.63
C LEU A 42 8.29 3.55 -14.84
N THR A 43 7.73 4.77 -14.81
CA THR A 43 7.97 5.78 -15.86
C THR A 43 9.46 6.13 -15.96
N ARG A 44 10.16 6.25 -14.81
CA ARG A 44 11.59 6.50 -14.77
C ARG A 44 12.43 5.31 -15.24
N LEU A 45 11.94 4.08 -15.06
CA LEU A 45 12.56 2.84 -15.59
C LEU A 45 12.22 2.60 -17.08
N ASN A 46 11.69 3.60 -17.77
CA ASN A 46 11.32 3.56 -19.18
C ASN A 46 10.27 2.49 -19.54
N ALA A 47 9.39 2.15 -18.61
CA ALA A 47 8.17 1.39 -18.91
C ALA A 47 7.12 2.29 -19.54
N ASN A 48 6.22 1.71 -20.37
CA ASN A 48 5.01 2.37 -20.84
C ASN A 48 3.90 2.18 -19.78
N VAL A 49 3.61 3.21 -19.00
CA VAL A 49 2.73 3.13 -17.84
C VAL A 49 1.31 3.54 -18.19
N LEU A 50 0.35 2.63 -18.02
CA LEU A 50 -1.08 2.90 -18.07
C LEU A 50 -1.58 3.05 -16.62
N CYS A 51 -1.81 4.28 -16.19
CA CYS A 51 -2.33 4.62 -14.87
C CYS A 51 -3.85 4.66 -14.90
N LEU A 52 -4.53 3.65 -14.37
CA LEU A 52 -5.98 3.57 -14.31
C LEU A 52 -6.46 3.93 -12.90
N ASP A 53 -7.27 4.97 -12.79
CA ASP A 53 -7.85 5.43 -11.52
C ASP A 53 -9.14 6.22 -11.79
N ASN A 54 -10.16 6.06 -10.95
CA ASN A 54 -11.41 6.82 -11.06
C ASN A 54 -11.41 8.09 -10.18
N LEU A 55 -10.27 8.40 -9.54
CA LEU A 55 -10.04 9.54 -8.64
C LEU A 55 -11.01 9.62 -7.45
N SER A 56 -11.69 8.52 -7.13
CA SER A 56 -12.64 8.48 -6.03
C SER A 56 -11.96 8.54 -4.64
N SER A 57 -10.70 8.13 -4.57
CA SER A 57 -9.82 8.26 -3.40
C SER A 57 -8.39 8.65 -3.77
N GLY A 58 -7.96 8.42 -5.00
CA GLY A 58 -6.72 8.92 -5.57
C GLY A 58 -6.76 10.45 -5.79
N LEU A 59 -5.58 11.06 -5.90
CA LEU A 59 -5.41 12.49 -6.16
C LEU A 59 -4.74 12.69 -7.52
N ALA A 60 -5.35 13.50 -8.38
CA ALA A 60 -4.77 13.87 -9.69
C ALA A 60 -3.39 14.53 -9.54
N GLU A 61 -3.17 15.28 -8.45
CA GLU A 61 -1.92 15.96 -8.14
C GLU A 61 -0.75 14.98 -7.94
N ASN A 62 -1.02 13.75 -7.48
CA ASN A 62 0.03 12.74 -7.29
C ASN A 62 0.69 12.30 -8.60
N ILE A 63 -0.01 12.47 -9.73
CA ILE A 63 0.42 12.01 -11.06
C ILE A 63 0.48 13.13 -12.11
N SER A 64 0.15 14.37 -11.74
CA SER A 64 0.05 15.49 -12.68
C SER A 64 1.34 15.74 -13.45
N HIS A 65 2.49 15.62 -12.79
CA HIS A 65 3.83 15.79 -13.36
C HIS A 65 4.25 14.68 -14.34
N LEU A 66 3.51 13.59 -14.41
CA LEU A 66 3.75 12.49 -15.36
C LEU A 66 2.93 12.64 -16.65
N ARG A 67 1.89 13.48 -16.66
CA ARG A 67 0.95 13.58 -17.81
C ARG A 67 1.59 14.04 -19.11
N GLU A 68 2.72 14.74 -19.05
CA GLU A 68 3.47 15.21 -20.20
C GLU A 68 4.58 14.24 -20.64
N LYS A 69 4.67 13.07 -20.01
CA LYS A 69 5.65 12.05 -20.39
C LYS A 69 5.09 11.15 -21.49
N ASP A 70 5.86 10.92 -22.55
CA ASP A 70 5.46 10.09 -23.70
C ASP A 70 5.15 8.64 -23.31
N ASN A 71 5.79 8.14 -22.25
CA ASN A 71 5.61 6.79 -21.74
C ASN A 71 4.63 6.70 -20.57
N PHE A 72 3.74 7.68 -20.38
CA PHE A 72 2.71 7.68 -19.34
C PHE A 72 1.34 8.04 -19.89
N THR A 73 0.35 7.20 -19.61
CA THR A 73 -1.06 7.46 -20.00
C THR A 73 -1.97 7.36 -18.79
N PHE A 74 -2.70 8.43 -18.48
CA PHE A 74 -3.76 8.40 -17.46
C PHE A 74 -5.10 7.98 -18.06
N ILE A 75 -5.77 7.04 -17.41
CA ILE A 75 -7.07 6.50 -17.80
C ILE A 75 -8.04 6.70 -16.62
N ASN A 76 -9.00 7.62 -16.79
CA ASN A 76 -10.06 7.81 -15.79
C ASN A 76 -11.12 6.72 -15.97
N HIS A 77 -11.03 5.67 -15.13
CA HIS A 77 -11.95 4.53 -15.21
C HIS A 77 -12.11 3.82 -13.86
N ASP A 78 -13.32 3.32 -13.58
CA ASP A 78 -13.58 2.48 -12.41
C ASP A 78 -13.32 1.02 -12.77
N ILE A 79 -12.29 0.43 -12.18
CA ILE A 79 -11.88 -0.95 -12.44
C ILE A 79 -12.97 -1.98 -12.06
N SER A 80 -13.95 -1.62 -11.25
CA SER A 80 -15.08 -2.51 -10.95
C SER A 80 -16.07 -2.68 -12.12
N THR A 81 -15.84 -1.96 -13.21
CA THR A 81 -16.58 -2.08 -14.48
C THR A 81 -15.68 -2.67 -15.57
N PRO A 82 -16.25 -3.28 -16.63
CA PRO A 82 -15.46 -3.89 -17.70
C PRO A 82 -14.45 -2.90 -18.32
N TYR A 83 -13.21 -3.33 -18.46
CA TYR A 83 -12.15 -2.57 -19.10
C TYR A 83 -11.32 -3.47 -20.02
N SER A 84 -10.97 -2.97 -21.20
CA SER A 84 -10.07 -3.66 -22.13
C SER A 84 -9.00 -2.68 -22.62
N PRO A 85 -7.73 -2.90 -22.26
CA PRO A 85 -6.61 -2.11 -22.78
C PRO A 85 -6.56 -2.15 -24.32
N LYS A 86 -6.10 -1.05 -24.93
CA LYS A 86 -5.92 -0.92 -26.39
C LYS A 86 -4.57 -1.46 -26.88
N CYS A 87 -3.67 -1.81 -25.95
CA CYS A 87 -2.35 -2.39 -26.22
C CYS A 87 -2.18 -3.69 -25.45
N ASN A 88 -1.16 -4.48 -25.80
CA ASN A 88 -0.73 -5.62 -25.00
C ASN A 88 -0.30 -5.16 -23.60
N ILE A 89 -0.51 -5.98 -22.57
CA ILE A 89 -0.10 -5.69 -21.20
C ILE A 89 0.85 -6.80 -20.74
N ASP A 90 2.01 -6.41 -20.24
CA ASP A 90 3.04 -7.34 -19.75
C ASP A 90 2.91 -7.56 -18.24
N ILE A 91 2.65 -6.47 -17.47
CA ILE A 91 2.51 -6.54 -16.01
C ILE A 91 1.31 -5.71 -15.57
N ILE A 92 0.58 -6.21 -14.58
CA ILE A 92 -0.51 -5.51 -13.90
C ILE A 92 -0.16 -5.37 -12.41
N PHE A 93 -0.08 -4.13 -11.93
CA PHE A 93 -0.06 -3.82 -10.51
C PHE A 93 -1.48 -3.44 -10.09
N HIS A 94 -2.20 -4.37 -9.43
CA HIS A 94 -3.59 -4.15 -9.04
C HIS A 94 -3.70 -3.60 -7.62
N PHE A 95 -3.73 -2.25 -7.50
CA PHE A 95 -3.74 -1.49 -6.24
C PHE A 95 -5.05 -0.72 -6.02
N ALA A 96 -6.00 -0.76 -6.94
CA ALA A 96 -7.26 -0.03 -6.83
C ALA A 96 -8.09 -0.55 -5.64
N SER A 97 -8.12 0.25 -4.57
CA SER A 97 -8.93 0.00 -3.38
C SER A 97 -8.91 1.22 -2.46
N ARG A 98 -10.02 1.44 -1.72
CA ARG A 98 -10.04 2.35 -0.57
C ARG A 98 -9.57 1.59 0.67
N SER A 99 -8.53 2.07 1.35
CA SER A 99 -7.85 1.37 2.44
C SER A 99 -7.88 2.13 3.78
N SER A 100 -8.67 3.19 3.88
CA SER A 100 -8.79 3.95 5.11
C SER A 100 -9.95 3.42 5.97
N PRO A 101 -9.75 3.15 7.28
CA PRO A 101 -10.82 2.68 8.16
C PRO A 101 -12.07 3.57 8.19
N LEU A 102 -11.91 4.90 8.02
CA LEU A 102 -13.03 5.81 7.88
C LEU A 102 -13.89 5.52 6.64
N GLU A 103 -13.25 5.13 5.54
CA GLU A 103 -13.94 4.82 4.29
C GLU A 103 -14.69 3.50 4.35
N PHE A 104 -14.33 2.60 5.29
CA PHE A 104 -15.01 1.31 5.47
C PHE A 104 -16.47 1.49 5.89
N THR A 105 -16.78 2.51 6.67
CA THR A 105 -18.17 2.82 7.05
C THR A 105 -18.86 3.73 6.04
N LYS A 106 -18.12 4.57 5.32
CA LYS A 106 -18.69 5.55 4.40
C LYS A 106 -18.96 4.99 2.99
N PHE A 107 -18.11 4.05 2.54
CA PHE A 107 -18.15 3.50 1.18
C PHE A 107 -18.00 1.96 1.14
N PRO A 108 -18.69 1.18 2.01
CA PRO A 108 -18.46 -0.25 2.12
C PRO A 108 -18.74 -1.01 0.81
N ILE A 109 -19.81 -0.66 0.09
CA ILE A 109 -20.20 -1.32 -1.17
C ILE A 109 -19.15 -1.06 -2.25
N GLN A 110 -18.65 0.17 -2.37
CA GLN A 110 -17.63 0.52 -3.36
C GLN A 110 -16.31 -0.22 -3.08
N ILE A 111 -15.97 -0.42 -1.80
CA ILE A 111 -14.79 -1.20 -1.40
C ILE A 111 -14.94 -2.65 -1.82
N VAL A 112 -16.07 -3.28 -1.52
CA VAL A 112 -16.34 -4.67 -1.92
C VAL A 112 -16.27 -4.80 -3.43
N LYS A 113 -16.93 -3.92 -4.20
CA LYS A 113 -16.89 -3.95 -5.67
C LYS A 113 -15.47 -3.81 -6.22
N ALA A 114 -14.69 -2.83 -5.74
CA ALA A 114 -13.32 -2.64 -6.22
C ALA A 114 -12.42 -3.85 -5.94
N ASN A 115 -12.55 -4.46 -4.76
CA ASN A 115 -11.72 -5.59 -4.35
C ASN A 115 -12.17 -6.93 -4.94
N THR A 116 -13.42 -7.08 -5.39
CA THR A 116 -13.97 -8.32 -5.99
C THR A 116 -14.12 -8.19 -7.50
N LEU A 117 -15.06 -7.37 -7.97
CA LEU A 117 -15.28 -7.16 -9.41
C LEU A 117 -14.05 -6.57 -10.09
N GLY A 118 -13.39 -5.60 -9.44
CA GLY A 118 -12.14 -5.02 -9.96
C GLY A 118 -11.02 -6.05 -10.08
N THR A 119 -10.88 -6.94 -9.11
CA THR A 119 -9.92 -8.05 -9.18
C THR A 119 -10.28 -9.02 -10.31
N TRP A 120 -11.58 -9.33 -10.48
CA TRP A 120 -12.04 -10.18 -11.57
C TRP A 120 -11.72 -9.57 -12.94
N VAL A 121 -11.94 -8.27 -13.13
CA VAL A 121 -11.57 -7.56 -14.37
C VAL A 121 -10.05 -7.61 -14.58
N ALA A 122 -9.25 -7.34 -13.56
CA ALA A 122 -7.79 -7.41 -13.66
C ALA A 122 -7.30 -8.83 -14.04
N LEU A 123 -7.90 -9.88 -13.47
CA LEU A 123 -7.63 -11.27 -13.82
C LEU A 123 -8.05 -11.62 -15.26
N GLY A 124 -9.16 -11.06 -15.74
CA GLY A 124 -9.58 -11.18 -17.14
C GLY A 124 -8.57 -10.57 -18.12
N ILE A 125 -8.01 -9.39 -17.78
CA ILE A 125 -6.94 -8.76 -18.56
C ILE A 125 -5.66 -9.61 -18.49
N THR A 126 -5.30 -10.10 -17.30
CA THR A 126 -4.16 -11.02 -17.09
C THR A 126 -4.26 -12.24 -18.00
N LYS A 127 -5.43 -12.88 -18.04
CA LYS A 127 -5.68 -14.04 -18.90
C LYS A 127 -5.60 -13.70 -20.39
N LYS A 128 -6.21 -12.59 -20.80
CA LYS A 128 -6.24 -12.17 -22.22
C LYS A 128 -4.85 -11.93 -22.79
N TYR A 129 -3.96 -11.31 -22.02
CA TYR A 129 -2.64 -10.90 -22.48
C TYR A 129 -1.49 -11.78 -21.94
N HIS A 130 -1.81 -12.85 -21.19
CA HIS A 130 -0.81 -13.66 -20.48
C HIS A 130 0.13 -12.83 -19.60
N ALA A 131 -0.38 -11.72 -19.06
CA ALA A 131 0.37 -10.78 -18.25
C ALA A 131 0.78 -11.38 -16.89
N THR A 132 1.76 -10.76 -16.25
CA THR A 132 2.02 -10.94 -14.83
C THR A 132 1.05 -10.09 -14.02
N LEU A 133 0.34 -10.68 -13.04
CA LEU A 133 -0.46 -9.93 -12.08
C LEU A 133 0.22 -9.90 -10.70
N LEU A 134 0.49 -8.72 -10.17
CA LEU A 134 0.75 -8.51 -8.76
C LEU A 134 -0.52 -7.96 -8.10
N TYR A 135 -1.14 -8.79 -7.25
CA TYR A 135 -2.32 -8.42 -6.48
C TYR A 135 -1.92 -7.83 -5.13
N ALA A 136 -2.30 -6.58 -4.89
CA ALA A 136 -2.11 -5.90 -3.61
C ALA A 136 -3.17 -6.35 -2.59
N SER A 137 -2.85 -7.36 -1.81
CA SER A 137 -3.57 -7.76 -0.61
C SER A 137 -3.13 -6.92 0.60
N THR A 138 -3.47 -7.33 1.80
CA THR A 138 -3.29 -6.53 3.00
C THR A 138 -3.10 -7.40 4.24
N SER A 139 -2.43 -6.88 5.25
CA SER A 139 -2.38 -7.50 6.59
C SER A 139 -3.75 -7.54 7.30
N GLU A 140 -4.75 -6.79 6.83
CA GLU A 140 -6.10 -6.82 7.39
C GLU A 140 -6.77 -8.19 7.24
N ILE A 141 -6.36 -9.01 6.27
CA ILE A 141 -6.87 -10.37 6.08
C ILE A 141 -6.54 -11.31 7.25
N TYR A 142 -5.55 -10.95 8.05
CA TYR A 142 -5.19 -11.70 9.26
C TYR A 142 -6.09 -11.39 10.45
N GLY A 143 -6.84 -10.28 10.41
CA GLY A 143 -7.69 -9.85 11.51
C GLY A 143 -6.90 -9.59 12.79
N ASN A 144 -7.34 -10.19 13.89
CA ASN A 144 -6.63 -10.18 15.18
C ASN A 144 -5.96 -11.56 15.40
N PRO A 145 -4.66 -11.68 15.10
CA PRO A 145 -3.98 -12.99 15.09
C PRO A 145 -3.71 -13.59 16.48
N GLY A 146 -3.93 -12.83 17.56
CA GLY A 146 -3.44 -13.21 18.88
C GLY A 146 -1.92 -13.09 19.00
N ASN A 147 -1.39 -13.12 20.22
CA ASN A 147 0.05 -12.93 20.45
C ASN A 147 0.89 -14.09 19.93
N GLU A 148 0.34 -15.31 19.94
CA GLU A 148 0.99 -16.55 19.51
C GLU A 148 1.26 -16.60 18.01
N ASN A 149 0.53 -15.81 17.22
CA ASN A 149 0.67 -15.72 15.77
C ASN A 149 1.33 -14.41 15.29
N VAL A 150 2.04 -13.72 16.19
CA VAL A 150 2.83 -12.50 15.87
C VAL A 150 4.29 -12.73 16.21
N PRO A 151 5.23 -12.56 15.27
CA PRO A 151 5.08 -12.09 13.87
C PRO A 151 4.23 -13.04 13.02
N THR A 152 3.29 -12.46 12.23
CA THR A 152 2.30 -13.23 11.48
C THR A 152 2.86 -13.73 10.16
N SER A 153 2.88 -15.05 9.98
CA SER A 153 3.34 -15.70 8.74
C SER A 153 2.21 -15.82 7.71
N GLU A 154 2.58 -16.05 6.44
CA GLU A 154 1.62 -16.25 5.33
C GLU A 154 0.77 -17.53 5.51
N ASN A 155 1.19 -18.48 6.34
CA ASN A 155 0.47 -19.71 6.64
C ASN A 155 -0.68 -19.53 7.65
N TYR A 156 -0.76 -18.37 8.30
CA TYR A 156 -1.87 -18.06 9.19
C TYR A 156 -3.12 -17.68 8.39
N TYR A 157 -4.22 -18.40 8.56
CA TYR A 157 -5.44 -18.22 7.76
C TYR A 157 -6.28 -16.99 8.16
N GLY A 158 -5.97 -16.40 9.31
CA GLY A 158 -6.64 -15.19 9.79
C GLY A 158 -7.79 -15.43 10.75
N ASN A 159 -8.02 -14.42 11.60
CA ASN A 159 -9.13 -14.33 12.54
C ASN A 159 -9.87 -13.01 12.30
N VAL A 160 -10.72 -13.00 11.27
CA VAL A 160 -11.47 -11.81 10.82
C VAL A 160 -12.91 -11.93 11.28
N ASN A 161 -13.47 -10.82 11.77
CA ASN A 161 -14.92 -10.71 12.03
C ASN A 161 -15.65 -10.44 10.70
N PRO A 162 -16.37 -11.43 10.10
CA PRO A 162 -16.94 -11.29 8.76
C PRO A 162 -18.14 -10.35 8.70
N ILE A 163 -18.71 -9.96 9.84
CA ILE A 163 -19.86 -9.03 9.95
C ILE A 163 -19.49 -7.72 10.63
N GLY A 164 -18.24 -7.55 11.04
CA GLY A 164 -17.75 -6.33 11.68
C GLY A 164 -17.60 -5.16 10.70
N LYS A 165 -17.42 -3.95 11.23
CA LYS A 165 -17.27 -2.71 10.42
C LYS A 165 -16.08 -2.73 9.46
N ARG A 166 -15.09 -3.60 9.67
CA ARG A 166 -13.90 -3.76 8.82
C ARG A 166 -14.06 -4.87 7.78
N SER A 167 -15.14 -5.68 7.85
CA SER A 167 -15.34 -6.85 6.99
C SER A 167 -15.39 -6.51 5.51
N CYS A 168 -15.99 -5.38 5.14
CA CYS A 168 -16.07 -4.95 3.74
C CYS A 168 -14.69 -4.87 3.07
N TYR A 169 -13.64 -4.50 3.83
CA TYR A 169 -12.27 -4.44 3.31
C TYR A 169 -11.55 -5.78 3.47
N ALA A 170 -11.52 -6.34 4.68
CA ALA A 170 -10.76 -7.55 4.96
C ALA A 170 -11.29 -8.75 4.14
N GLU A 171 -12.60 -9.01 4.17
CA GLU A 171 -13.20 -10.16 3.48
C GLU A 171 -13.19 -9.99 1.96
N SER A 172 -13.38 -8.77 1.44
CA SER A 172 -13.28 -8.56 0.00
C SER A 172 -11.85 -8.71 -0.53
N LYS A 173 -10.82 -8.37 0.28
CA LYS A 173 -9.42 -8.65 -0.04
C LYS A 173 -9.13 -10.16 0.00
N ARG A 174 -9.67 -10.90 0.98
CA ARG A 174 -9.60 -12.37 1.03
C ARG A 174 -10.26 -13.01 -0.19
N ALA A 175 -11.45 -12.53 -0.58
CA ALA A 175 -12.11 -12.98 -1.82
C ALA A 175 -11.25 -12.72 -3.06
N GLY A 176 -10.57 -11.57 -3.14
CA GLY A 176 -9.62 -11.26 -4.21
C GLY A 176 -8.43 -12.22 -4.27
N GLU A 177 -7.86 -12.62 -3.11
CA GLU A 177 -6.84 -13.69 -3.06
C GLU A 177 -7.41 -15.03 -3.58
N ALA A 178 -8.63 -15.39 -3.16
CA ALA A 178 -9.28 -16.63 -3.62
C ALA A 178 -9.51 -16.63 -5.14
N PHE A 179 -9.97 -15.51 -5.72
CA PHE A 179 -10.07 -15.36 -7.19
C PHE A 179 -8.69 -15.52 -7.85
N ALA A 180 -7.67 -14.87 -7.33
CA ALA A 180 -6.31 -14.96 -7.86
C ALA A 180 -5.79 -16.40 -7.89
N ILE A 181 -5.96 -17.14 -6.81
CA ILE A 181 -5.56 -18.55 -6.69
C ILE A 181 -6.42 -19.45 -7.63
N ALA A 182 -7.75 -19.22 -7.73
CA ALA A 182 -8.59 -19.98 -8.63
C ALA A 182 -8.16 -19.83 -10.11
N TYR A 183 -7.83 -18.60 -10.53
CA TYR A 183 -7.32 -18.33 -11.88
C TYR A 183 -5.92 -18.92 -12.10
N LEU A 184 -5.04 -18.88 -11.10
CA LEU A 184 -3.75 -19.56 -11.16
C LEU A 184 -3.91 -21.06 -11.41
N LEU A 185 -4.76 -21.72 -10.62
CA LEU A 185 -4.97 -23.17 -10.69
C LEU A 185 -5.63 -23.59 -11.99
N GLN A 186 -6.64 -22.86 -12.44
CA GLN A 186 -7.43 -23.24 -13.63
C GLN A 186 -6.73 -22.88 -14.95
N HIS A 187 -5.94 -21.81 -14.98
CA HIS A 187 -5.39 -21.24 -16.21
C HIS A 187 -3.86 -21.08 -16.18
N ASP A 188 -3.19 -21.53 -15.15
CA ASP A 188 -1.73 -21.39 -14.93
C ASP A 188 -1.21 -19.96 -15.10
N LEU A 189 -2.01 -18.96 -14.71
CA LEU A 189 -1.65 -17.55 -14.87
C LEU A 189 -0.45 -17.18 -13.98
N ASN A 190 0.29 -16.17 -14.42
CA ASN A 190 1.46 -15.66 -13.72
C ASN A 190 1.04 -14.66 -12.62
N ILE A 191 0.56 -15.17 -11.48
CA ILE A 191 0.01 -14.38 -10.38
C ILE A 191 0.94 -14.36 -9.19
N ARG A 192 1.03 -13.20 -8.52
CA ARG A 192 1.69 -12.98 -7.24
C ARG A 192 0.76 -12.21 -6.32
N ILE A 193 0.78 -12.55 -5.05
CA ILE A 193 -0.02 -11.88 -4.02
C ILE A 193 0.93 -11.27 -3.00
N VAL A 194 0.78 -9.97 -2.72
CA VAL A 194 1.53 -9.30 -1.66
C VAL A 194 0.58 -8.82 -0.57
N ARG A 195 0.80 -9.27 0.66
CA ARG A 195 0.08 -8.83 1.86
C ARG A 195 0.85 -7.68 2.48
N ILE A 196 0.36 -6.46 2.20
CA ILE A 196 1.00 -5.21 2.60
C ILE A 196 0.69 -4.93 4.07
N PHE A 197 1.72 -4.72 4.87
CA PHE A 197 1.61 -4.24 6.24
C PHE A 197 1.61 -2.71 6.28
N ASN A 198 1.69 -2.11 7.50
CA ASN A 198 1.53 -0.67 7.59
C ASN A 198 2.68 0.05 6.88
N THR A 199 2.36 0.70 5.80
CA THR A 199 3.27 1.50 4.99
C THR A 199 3.03 2.98 5.26
N TYR A 200 4.08 3.80 5.26
CA TYR A 200 4.00 5.24 5.40
C TYR A 200 5.00 5.97 4.50
N GLY A 201 4.78 7.26 4.30
CA GLY A 201 5.66 8.11 3.49
C GLY A 201 4.95 9.30 2.86
N PRO A 202 5.67 10.08 2.03
CA PRO A 202 5.09 11.16 1.24
C PRO A 202 3.91 10.71 0.39
N ARG A 203 2.91 11.59 0.18
CA ARG A 203 1.63 11.33 -0.50
C ARG A 203 0.62 10.51 0.29
N MET A 204 0.98 9.97 1.46
CA MET A 204 -0.02 9.36 2.34
C MET A 204 -0.82 10.47 3.00
N ARG A 205 -2.11 10.58 2.68
CA ARG A 205 -2.98 11.59 3.27
C ARG A 205 -3.30 11.27 4.73
N PRO A 206 -3.45 12.29 5.59
CA PRO A 206 -4.04 12.07 6.91
C PRO A 206 -5.43 11.46 6.73
N GLY A 207 -5.80 10.56 7.64
CA GLY A 207 -7.17 10.09 7.76
C GLY A 207 -8.05 11.19 8.38
N ALA A 208 -9.31 10.85 8.67
CA ALA A 208 -10.02 11.54 9.73
C ALA A 208 -9.33 11.22 11.07
N ILE A 209 -9.91 11.59 12.18
CA ILE A 209 -9.31 11.46 13.52
C ILE A 209 -8.73 10.04 13.75
N TYR A 210 -9.36 8.98 13.23
CA TYR A 210 -8.92 7.59 13.38
C TYR A 210 -8.37 6.99 12.08
N GLY A 211 -7.35 6.13 12.19
CA GLY A 211 -6.63 5.47 11.09
C GLY A 211 -5.48 6.30 10.53
N ARG A 212 -4.54 5.66 9.83
CA ARG A 212 -3.35 6.30 9.28
C ARG A 212 -2.57 7.12 10.32
N VAL A 213 -2.15 6.47 11.39
CA VAL A 213 -1.60 7.09 12.61
C VAL A 213 -0.46 8.07 12.35
N ILE A 214 0.53 7.71 11.51
CA ILE A 214 1.70 8.57 11.20
C ILE A 214 1.27 9.90 10.56
N PRO A 215 0.51 9.93 9.46
CA PRO A 215 0.03 11.19 8.88
C PRO A 215 -0.79 12.03 9.86
N ASN A 216 -1.64 11.40 10.67
CA ASN A 216 -2.45 12.12 11.66
C ASN A 216 -1.57 12.78 12.72
N PHE A 217 -0.64 12.05 13.33
CA PHE A 217 0.26 12.60 14.35
C PHE A 217 1.13 13.73 13.79
N ILE A 218 1.69 13.55 12.58
CA ILE A 218 2.47 14.62 11.92
C ILE A 218 1.59 15.86 11.69
N THR A 219 0.38 15.67 11.17
CA THR A 219 -0.51 16.80 10.88
C THR A 219 -0.96 17.52 12.14
N GLN A 220 -1.28 16.79 13.20
CA GLN A 220 -1.65 17.34 14.52
C GLN A 220 -0.46 18.12 15.11
N ALA A 221 0.73 17.51 15.15
CA ALA A 221 1.93 18.14 15.67
C ALA A 221 2.31 19.43 14.91
N LEU A 222 2.28 19.40 13.57
CA LEU A 222 2.60 20.57 12.72
C LEU A 222 1.54 21.67 12.78
N SER A 223 0.33 21.38 13.28
CA SER A 223 -0.77 22.34 13.43
C SER A 223 -0.99 22.76 14.88
N SER A 224 -0.07 22.39 15.80
CA SER A 224 -0.17 22.66 17.25
C SER A 224 -1.48 22.16 17.86
N LYS A 225 -2.05 21.08 17.31
CA LYS A 225 -3.23 20.39 17.83
C LYS A 225 -2.81 19.21 18.69
N ASP A 226 -3.68 18.78 19.60
CA ASP A 226 -3.47 17.58 20.42
C ASP A 226 -3.15 16.35 19.54
N ILE A 227 -2.08 15.61 19.90
CA ILE A 227 -1.77 14.31 19.30
C ILE A 227 -2.66 13.27 19.96
N THR A 228 -3.67 12.78 19.23
CA THR A 228 -4.70 11.91 19.76
C THR A 228 -4.34 10.44 19.60
N ILE A 229 -4.13 9.75 20.71
CA ILE A 229 -3.93 8.29 20.78
C ILE A 229 -5.27 7.61 21.09
N PHE A 230 -5.60 6.54 20.36
CA PHE A 230 -6.75 5.70 20.67
C PHE A 230 -6.28 4.50 21.52
N GLY A 231 -6.98 4.23 22.63
CA GLY A 231 -6.56 3.30 23.66
C GLY A 231 -5.54 3.89 24.61
N ASP A 232 -4.75 3.04 25.29
CA ASP A 232 -3.69 3.43 26.23
C ASP A 232 -2.31 3.67 25.56
N GLY A 233 -2.23 3.50 24.25
CA GLY A 233 -1.00 3.67 23.47
C GLY A 233 0.00 2.52 23.55
N LYS A 234 -0.29 1.45 24.31
CA LYS A 234 0.60 0.28 24.44
C LYS A 234 0.50 -0.70 23.27
N GLN A 235 -0.55 -0.59 22.47
CA GLN A 235 -0.67 -1.39 21.24
C GLN A 235 0.51 -1.12 20.31
N THR A 236 1.04 -2.19 19.68
CA THR A 236 2.22 -2.08 18.82
C THR A 236 1.87 -2.21 17.35
N ARG A 237 2.64 -1.54 16.53
CA ARG A 237 2.63 -1.64 15.06
C ARG A 237 4.06 -1.65 14.55
N SER A 238 4.25 -2.23 13.39
CA SER A 238 5.46 -2.08 12.60
C SER A 238 5.15 -1.24 11.37
N PHE A 239 6.10 -0.39 10.95
CA PHE A 239 5.90 0.54 9.85
C PHE A 239 7.05 0.44 8.86
N ALA A 240 6.73 0.18 7.59
CA ALA A 240 7.70 0.20 6.50
C ALA A 240 7.61 1.52 5.72
N TYR A 241 8.78 2.10 5.40
CA TYR A 241 8.81 3.28 4.55
C TYR A 241 8.45 2.92 3.12
N VAL A 242 7.79 3.82 2.41
CA VAL A 242 7.21 3.58 1.08
C VAL A 242 8.22 3.05 0.06
N THR A 243 9.49 3.50 0.11
CA THR A 243 10.51 3.05 -0.83
C THR A 243 10.83 1.56 -0.71
N ASP A 244 10.80 1.03 0.52
CA ASP A 244 11.03 -0.39 0.78
C ASP A 244 9.90 -1.24 0.17
N GLU A 245 8.65 -0.81 0.38
CA GLU A 245 7.49 -1.49 -0.19
C GLU A 245 7.52 -1.50 -1.73
N ILE A 246 7.80 -0.35 -2.36
CA ILE A 246 7.89 -0.25 -3.82
C ILE A 246 8.98 -1.18 -4.36
N ARG A 247 10.16 -1.25 -3.74
CA ARG A 247 11.20 -2.22 -4.12
C ARG A 247 10.71 -3.66 -4.02
N GLY A 248 9.99 -3.98 -2.94
CA GLY A 248 9.39 -5.30 -2.73
C GLY A 248 8.39 -5.66 -3.84
N PHE A 249 7.50 -4.74 -4.21
CA PHE A 249 6.52 -4.96 -5.28
C PHE A 249 7.19 -5.20 -6.63
N LEU A 250 8.18 -4.38 -6.98
CA LEU A 250 8.90 -4.51 -8.25
C LEU A 250 9.64 -5.85 -8.31
N LYS A 251 10.38 -6.24 -7.26
CA LYS A 251 11.04 -7.54 -7.19
C LYS A 251 10.05 -8.70 -7.29
N ALA A 252 8.94 -8.64 -6.55
CA ALA A 252 7.91 -9.68 -6.61
C ALA A 252 7.31 -9.82 -8.00
N ALA A 253 7.16 -8.73 -8.76
CA ALA A 253 6.58 -8.74 -10.09
C ALA A 253 7.48 -9.43 -11.15
N ILE A 254 8.82 -9.29 -11.06
CA ILE A 254 9.73 -9.77 -12.09
C ILE A 254 10.35 -11.14 -11.79
N LEU A 255 10.51 -11.49 -10.50
CA LEU A 255 11.21 -12.72 -10.13
C LEU A 255 10.35 -13.96 -10.40
N LYS A 256 10.86 -14.90 -11.20
CA LYS A 256 10.13 -16.11 -11.64
C LYS A 256 9.66 -16.99 -10.49
N GLN A 257 10.47 -17.12 -9.42
CA GLN A 257 10.14 -17.91 -8.22
C GLN A 257 8.96 -17.34 -7.42
N CYS A 258 8.48 -16.14 -7.74
CA CYS A 258 7.33 -15.52 -7.10
C CYS A 258 5.99 -15.92 -7.74
N LYS A 259 5.97 -16.65 -8.88
CA LYS A 259 4.73 -17.16 -9.47
C LYS A 259 3.99 -18.04 -8.45
N GLY A 260 2.73 -17.75 -8.21
CA GLY A 260 1.88 -18.48 -7.26
C GLY A 260 2.19 -18.21 -5.78
N GLN A 261 3.12 -17.29 -5.48
CA GLN A 261 3.48 -17.01 -4.09
C GLN A 261 2.61 -15.92 -3.47
N VAL A 262 2.38 -16.11 -2.17
CA VAL A 262 1.84 -15.09 -1.26
C VAL A 262 3.01 -14.62 -0.40
N LEU A 263 3.22 -13.30 -0.30
CA LEU A 263 4.36 -12.69 0.38
C LEU A 263 3.90 -11.58 1.32
N ASN A 264 4.35 -11.62 2.57
CA ASN A 264 4.24 -10.47 3.46
C ASN A 264 5.31 -9.44 3.14
N LEU A 265 4.90 -8.19 2.94
CA LEU A 265 5.82 -7.06 2.86
C LEU A 265 5.51 -6.07 3.99
N GLY A 266 6.57 -5.59 4.66
CA GLY A 266 6.46 -4.70 5.81
C GLY A 266 7.73 -4.71 6.67
N SER A 267 7.77 -3.86 7.68
CA SER A 267 8.82 -3.90 8.70
C SER A 267 8.47 -4.91 9.78
N ASN A 268 9.48 -5.61 10.31
CA ASN A 268 9.35 -6.50 11.46
C ASN A 268 9.78 -5.83 12.79
N GLN A 269 10.02 -4.51 12.78
CA GLN A 269 10.34 -3.74 13.98
C GLN A 269 9.07 -3.10 14.54
N GLU A 270 8.68 -3.56 15.72
CA GLU A 270 7.50 -3.04 16.41
C GLU A 270 7.84 -1.79 17.23
N ILE A 271 6.90 -0.85 17.26
CA ILE A 271 6.92 0.33 18.13
C ILE A 271 5.54 0.49 18.77
N THR A 272 5.49 0.96 20.02
CA THR A 272 4.20 1.32 20.64
C THR A 272 3.65 2.60 19.99
N ILE A 273 2.33 2.75 20.01
CA ILE A 273 1.71 3.97 19.46
C ILE A 273 2.08 5.20 20.30
N LEU A 274 2.31 5.03 21.60
CA LEU A 274 2.78 6.11 22.49
C LEU A 274 4.20 6.57 22.13
N ASP A 275 5.15 5.62 21.94
CA ASP A 275 6.53 5.96 21.56
C ASP A 275 6.58 6.61 20.17
N LEU A 276 5.73 6.15 19.24
CA LEU A 276 5.58 6.76 17.93
C LEU A 276 5.12 8.23 18.04
N ALA A 277 4.12 8.50 18.89
CA ALA A 277 3.62 9.86 19.12
C ALA A 277 4.70 10.77 19.70
N GLN A 278 5.47 10.29 20.70
CA GLN A 278 6.57 11.00 21.30
C GLN A 278 7.66 11.31 20.27
N LYS A 279 8.07 10.30 19.48
CA LYS A 279 9.08 10.46 18.43
C LYS A 279 8.66 11.49 17.38
N ILE A 280 7.41 11.48 16.92
CA ILE A 280 6.90 12.47 15.95
C ILE A 280 6.86 13.87 16.58
N ARG A 281 6.44 14.00 17.85
CA ARG A 281 6.44 15.28 18.57
C ARG A 281 7.86 15.87 18.66
N GLU A 282 8.86 15.06 18.98
CA GLU A 282 10.27 15.44 19.02
C GLU A 282 10.78 15.88 17.64
N LEU A 283 10.58 15.06 16.60
CA LEU A 283 11.06 15.35 15.24
C LEU A 283 10.40 16.58 14.61
N THR A 284 9.20 16.94 15.06
CA THR A 284 8.51 18.15 14.62
C THR A 284 8.81 19.38 15.45
N ASN A 285 9.54 19.24 16.58
CA ASN A 285 9.74 20.24 17.64
C ASN A 285 8.40 20.80 18.17
N SER A 286 7.36 19.96 18.21
CA SER A 286 6.01 20.36 18.61
C SER A 286 5.85 20.32 20.13
N LYS A 287 5.10 21.30 20.67
CA LYS A 287 4.65 21.32 22.07
C LYS A 287 3.25 20.73 22.24
N SER A 288 2.68 20.11 21.20
CA SER A 288 1.36 19.51 21.25
C SER A 288 1.22 18.51 22.40
N PRO A 289 0.17 18.60 23.22
CA PRO A 289 -0.10 17.58 24.23
C PRO A 289 -0.47 16.25 23.55
N ILE A 290 -0.19 15.14 24.24
CA ILE A 290 -0.66 13.81 23.86
C ILE A 290 -1.92 13.55 24.68
N THR A 291 -3.02 13.25 23.98
CA THR A 291 -4.34 12.95 24.58
C THR A 291 -4.81 11.56 24.19
N PHE A 292 -5.70 10.99 24.97
CA PHE A 292 -6.19 9.63 24.79
C PHE A 292 -7.69 9.60 24.51
N SER A 293 -8.11 8.73 23.61
CA SER A 293 -9.50 8.50 23.24
C SER A 293 -9.82 7.00 23.28
N PRO A 294 -11.10 6.60 23.42
CA PRO A 294 -11.46 5.19 23.44
C PRO A 294 -10.97 4.42 22.22
N LEU A 295 -10.44 3.20 22.42
CA LEU A 295 -10.01 2.32 21.33
C LEU A 295 -11.24 1.87 20.53
N PRO A 296 -11.24 1.99 19.20
CA PRO A 296 -12.28 1.43 18.36
C PRO A 296 -12.36 -0.10 18.45
N THR A 297 -13.59 -0.63 18.28
CA THR A 297 -13.81 -2.08 18.22
C THR A 297 -13.06 -2.73 17.05
N ASP A 298 -12.63 -3.96 17.22
CA ASP A 298 -11.93 -4.78 16.22
C ASP A 298 -10.55 -4.21 15.78
N ASP A 299 -9.93 -3.30 16.56
CA ASP A 299 -8.55 -2.89 16.28
C ASP A 299 -7.56 -3.87 16.94
N PRO A 300 -6.69 -4.55 16.17
CA PRO A 300 -5.77 -5.54 16.73
C PRO A 300 -4.77 -4.89 17.68
N LEU A 301 -4.42 -5.59 18.77
CA LEU A 301 -3.44 -5.10 19.75
C LEU A 301 -2.02 -5.10 19.17
N ARG A 302 -1.68 -6.10 18.34
CA ARG A 302 -0.37 -6.22 17.68
C ARG A 302 -0.53 -6.49 16.20
N ARG A 303 0.37 -5.92 15.37
CA ARG A 303 0.44 -6.21 13.94
C ARG A 303 1.88 -6.08 13.46
N CYS A 304 2.51 -7.24 13.23
CA CYS A 304 3.90 -7.36 12.79
C CYS A 304 4.02 -8.54 11.81
N PRO A 305 4.63 -8.37 10.61
CA PRO A 305 4.82 -9.46 9.65
C PRO A 305 5.99 -10.37 10.02
N ASP A 306 5.85 -11.64 9.70
CA ASP A 306 6.99 -12.50 9.41
C ASP A 306 7.40 -12.27 7.95
N ILE A 307 8.62 -11.76 7.75
CA ILE A 307 9.14 -11.41 6.41
C ILE A 307 10.19 -12.43 5.90
N ARG A 308 10.37 -13.56 6.59
CA ARG A 308 11.39 -14.56 6.21
C ARG A 308 11.20 -15.06 4.77
N LYS A 309 9.97 -15.23 4.32
CA LYS A 309 9.65 -15.67 2.96
C LYS A 309 10.02 -14.60 1.92
N ALA A 310 9.70 -13.34 2.17
CA ALA A 310 10.11 -12.22 1.31
C ALA A 310 11.64 -12.10 1.26
N LYS A 311 12.33 -12.23 2.40
CA LYS A 311 13.80 -12.25 2.44
C LYS A 311 14.38 -13.39 1.59
N ALA A 312 13.85 -14.60 1.68
CA ALA A 312 14.35 -15.76 0.95
C ALA A 312 14.09 -15.67 -0.56
N LEU A 313 12.89 -15.27 -0.98
CA LEU A 313 12.49 -15.29 -2.39
C LEU A 313 12.88 -14.03 -3.15
N LEU A 314 12.87 -12.85 -2.49
CA LEU A 314 13.13 -11.57 -3.13
C LEU A 314 14.54 -11.03 -2.84
N ASN A 315 15.29 -11.65 -1.92
CA ASN A 315 16.45 -10.99 -1.29
C ASN A 315 16.09 -9.54 -0.89
N TRP A 316 15.00 -9.41 -0.11
CA TRP A 316 14.41 -8.13 0.27
C TRP A 316 14.26 -8.04 1.79
N ILE A 317 14.67 -6.91 2.32
CA ILE A 317 14.40 -6.46 3.69
C ILE A 317 14.09 -4.97 3.66
N PRO A 318 13.33 -4.43 4.62
CA PRO A 318 13.22 -2.99 4.79
C PRO A 318 14.59 -2.41 5.17
N GLU A 319 15.01 -1.35 4.46
CA GLU A 319 16.33 -0.73 4.64
C GLU A 319 16.25 0.64 5.32
N ILE A 320 15.08 1.29 5.23
CA ILE A 320 14.87 2.62 5.80
C ILE A 320 14.38 2.48 7.24
N ASP A 321 15.19 2.93 8.20
CA ASP A 321 14.77 2.97 9.60
C ASP A 321 13.61 3.95 9.82
N LEU A 322 12.87 3.75 10.93
CA LEU A 322 11.66 4.53 11.21
C LEU A 322 11.96 6.03 11.34
N GLU A 323 13.08 6.41 11.95
CA GLU A 323 13.41 7.82 12.17
C GLU A 323 13.72 8.55 10.87
N THR A 324 14.52 7.94 10.00
CA THR A 324 14.83 8.45 8.66
C THR A 324 13.57 8.62 7.83
N GLY A 325 12.71 7.60 7.78
CA GLY A 325 11.44 7.67 7.05
C GLY A 325 10.49 8.73 7.62
N LEU A 326 10.43 8.88 8.95
CA LEU A 326 9.64 9.94 9.60
C LEU A 326 10.16 11.34 9.23
N LYS A 327 11.49 11.57 9.28
CA LYS A 327 12.10 12.84 8.87
C LYS A 327 11.72 13.21 7.43
N ASN A 328 11.83 12.25 6.50
CA ASN A 328 11.43 12.44 5.10
C ASN A 328 9.94 12.76 4.96
N THR A 329 9.10 12.04 5.68
CA THR A 329 7.64 12.24 5.65
C THR A 329 7.27 13.61 6.23
N ILE A 330 7.85 14.01 7.35
CA ILE A 330 7.63 15.33 7.98
C ILE A 330 8.08 16.44 7.04
N ALA A 331 9.26 16.30 6.40
CA ALA A 331 9.76 17.28 5.44
C ALA A 331 8.78 17.49 4.27
N TRP A 332 8.20 16.39 3.77
CA TRP A 332 7.16 16.46 2.73
C TRP A 332 5.91 17.19 3.22
N TYR A 333 5.40 16.89 4.43
CA TYR A 333 4.23 17.57 4.97
C TYR A 333 4.45 19.06 5.21
N LYS A 334 5.64 19.45 5.67
CA LYS A 334 6.01 20.86 5.84
C LYS A 334 5.98 21.62 4.51
N SER A 335 6.46 21.00 3.44
CA SER A 335 6.53 21.64 2.12
C SER A 335 5.17 21.71 1.39
N THR A 336 4.21 20.81 1.72
CA THR A 336 2.87 20.84 1.13
C THR A 336 1.88 21.75 1.87
N LYS A 337 2.18 22.13 3.12
CA LYS A 337 1.37 23.08 3.90
C LYS A 337 1.73 24.56 3.66
N ASN A 338 2.89 24.82 3.06
CA ASN A 338 3.33 26.14 2.64
C ASN A 338 3.49 26.11 1.11
N PRO A 339 2.39 26.29 0.32
CA PRO A 339 2.49 26.48 -1.12
C PRO A 339 3.03 27.89 -1.46
#